data_cf6cfbe3e40dd878ad4f977e4d110eac
#
_entry.id   cf6cfbe3e40dd878ad4f977e4d110eac
#
_cell.length_a   1.000
_cell.length_b   1.000
_cell.length_c   1.000
_cell.angle_alpha   90.00
_cell.angle_beta   90.00
_cell.angle_gamma   90.00
#
_symmetry.space_group_name_H-M   'P 1'
#
loop_
_entity.id
_entity.type
_entity.pdbx_description
1 polymer ?
#
loop_
_entity_poly.entity_id
_entity_poly.type
_entity_poly.pdbx_seq_one_letter_code
_entity_poly.pdbx_strand_id
1 'polypeptide(L)'
;MSSWLKDSTGCTVSFEQPFDALIFPSGLLDVKIDQANDDLRRKAERYVNDVVQRFPLDIGKQTSALVDRHLATGHFSLRDIARQLGLHERTLQRRLSEQDLVFEDIVDQLRRERASEYLRSSAIPLIQVAAFLGYSNQAAFTRACRRWFGDSPQRLRRHQSRKGG
;
A
#
# COMPACT_ATOMS: atom_id res chain seq x y z
N MET A 1 -22.81 3.82 19.21
CA MET A 1 -22.61 4.50 17.89
C MET A 1 -23.00 3.63 16.68
N SER A 2 -23.41 2.40 16.89
CA SER A 2 -23.66 1.39 15.84
C SER A 2 -25.09 1.40 15.24
N SER A 3 -26.09 1.91 15.91
CA SER A 3 -27.49 1.83 15.46
C SER A 3 -27.80 2.77 14.29
N TRP A 4 -27.24 3.99 14.30
CA TRP A 4 -27.48 4.98 13.26
C TRP A 4 -27.10 4.52 11.83
N LEU A 5 -25.96 3.85 11.68
CA LEU A 5 -25.52 3.31 10.39
C LEU A 5 -26.45 2.21 9.88
N LYS A 6 -26.90 1.33 10.77
CA LYS A 6 -27.85 0.26 10.43
C LYS A 6 -29.22 0.81 10.03
N ASP A 7 -29.69 1.83 10.73
CA ASP A 7 -30.98 2.46 10.48
C ASP A 7 -30.97 3.28 9.18
N SER A 8 -29.81 3.86 8.82
CA SER A 8 -29.67 4.70 7.61
C SER A 8 -29.42 3.91 6.34
N THR A 9 -28.78 2.75 6.43
CA THR A 9 -28.34 1.97 5.25
C THR A 9 -29.08 0.64 5.09
N GLY A 10 -29.76 0.17 6.12
CA GLY A 10 -30.35 -1.17 6.16
C GLY A 10 -29.31 -2.30 6.17
N CYS A 11 -28.03 -1.98 6.26
CA CYS A 11 -26.93 -2.93 6.17
C CYS A 11 -26.39 -3.32 7.55
N THR A 12 -25.86 -4.54 7.66
CA THR A 12 -25.13 -4.97 8.86
C THR A 12 -23.71 -4.41 8.80
N VAL A 13 -23.33 -3.65 9.84
CA VAL A 13 -21.98 -3.10 9.97
C VAL A 13 -21.22 -3.92 11.00
N SER A 14 -20.07 -4.48 10.60
CA SER A 14 -19.14 -5.21 11.49
C SER A 14 -17.89 -4.36 11.70
N PHE A 15 -17.48 -4.19 12.96
CA PHE A 15 -16.26 -3.45 13.34
C PHE A 15 -15.13 -4.45 13.64
N GLU A 16 -13.89 -3.93 13.70
CA GLU A 16 -12.69 -4.71 14.04
C GLU A 16 -12.40 -5.85 13.05
N GLN A 17 -12.73 -5.65 11.78
CA GLN A 17 -12.36 -6.59 10.73
C GLN A 17 -10.94 -6.29 10.20
N PRO A 18 -10.20 -7.30 9.70
CA PRO A 18 -8.83 -7.12 9.21
C PRO A 18 -8.76 -6.29 7.91
N PHE A 19 -9.87 -5.91 7.34
CA PHE A 19 -9.98 -5.12 6.10
C PHE A 19 -11.30 -4.35 6.08
N ASP A 20 -11.28 -3.20 5.39
CA ASP A 20 -12.49 -2.44 5.08
C ASP A 20 -13.11 -2.96 3.78
N ALA A 21 -14.34 -3.46 3.83
CA ALA A 21 -15.04 -4.00 2.68
C ALA A 21 -16.55 -3.71 2.72
N LEU A 22 -17.13 -3.57 1.53
CA LEU A 22 -18.56 -3.62 1.31
C LEU A 22 -18.91 -4.98 0.68
N ILE A 23 -19.76 -5.73 1.34
CA ILE A 23 -20.19 -7.07 0.88
C ILE A 23 -21.62 -6.96 0.33
N PHE A 24 -21.79 -7.32 -0.92
CA PHE A 24 -23.07 -7.33 -1.61
C PHE A 24 -23.44 -8.75 -2.03
N PRO A 25 -24.73 -9.13 -1.98
CA PRO A 25 -25.20 -10.33 -2.67
C PRO A 25 -24.87 -10.24 -4.18
N SER A 26 -24.36 -11.32 -4.76
CA SER A 26 -23.97 -11.33 -6.19
C SER A 26 -25.11 -10.92 -7.13
N GLY A 27 -26.37 -11.25 -6.80
CA GLY A 27 -27.53 -10.84 -7.58
C GLY A 27 -27.78 -9.33 -7.65
N LEU A 28 -27.17 -8.53 -6.76
CA LEU A 28 -27.22 -7.06 -6.86
C LEU A 28 -26.34 -6.50 -7.99
N LEU A 29 -25.35 -7.27 -8.44
CA LEU A 29 -24.49 -6.86 -9.55
C LEU A 29 -25.20 -6.94 -10.91
N ASP A 30 -26.26 -7.72 -11.00
CA ASP A 30 -27.07 -7.89 -12.23
C ASP A 30 -28.26 -6.92 -12.30
N VAL A 31 -28.49 -6.16 -11.22
CA VAL A 31 -29.56 -5.15 -11.19
C VAL A 31 -29.15 -3.97 -12.07
N LYS A 32 -29.82 -3.83 -13.22
CA LYS A 32 -29.70 -2.63 -14.06
C LYS A 32 -30.23 -1.43 -13.27
N ILE A 33 -29.39 -0.45 -13.03
CA ILE A 33 -29.79 0.85 -12.48
C ILE A 33 -30.47 1.61 -13.62
N ASP A 34 -31.78 1.44 -13.74
CA ASP A 34 -32.60 1.94 -14.86
C ASP A 34 -32.74 3.47 -14.90
N GLN A 35 -32.27 4.17 -13.89
CA GLN A 35 -32.20 5.63 -13.89
C GLN A 35 -30.94 6.08 -13.16
N ALA A 36 -29.84 6.14 -13.87
CA ALA A 36 -28.72 6.96 -13.43
C ALA A 36 -29.19 8.41 -13.44
N ASN A 37 -29.69 8.87 -12.28
CA ASN A 37 -30.04 10.28 -12.10
C ASN A 37 -28.72 11.07 -12.21
N ASP A 38 -28.49 11.65 -13.37
CA ASP A 38 -27.28 12.43 -13.68
C ASP A 38 -27.06 13.57 -12.67
N ASP A 39 -28.15 14.02 -12.04
CA ASP A 39 -28.11 15.02 -10.98
C ASP A 39 -27.58 14.44 -9.67
N LEU A 40 -27.98 13.22 -9.33
CA LEU A 40 -27.47 12.49 -8.17
C LEU A 40 -25.99 12.12 -8.37
N ARG A 41 -25.62 11.68 -9.56
CA ARG A 41 -24.23 11.40 -9.95
C ARG A 41 -23.36 12.67 -9.80
N ARG A 42 -23.77 13.79 -10.36
CA ARG A 42 -23.08 15.09 -10.23
C ARG A 42 -22.99 15.58 -8.79
N LYS A 43 -24.02 15.34 -7.98
CA LYS A 43 -24.00 15.66 -6.54
C LYS A 43 -23.02 14.77 -5.78
N ALA A 44 -23.01 13.45 -6.07
CA ALA A 44 -22.07 12.50 -5.49
C ALA A 44 -20.63 12.82 -5.89
N GLU A 45 -20.37 13.08 -7.17
CA GLU A 45 -19.04 13.49 -7.66
C GLU A 45 -18.55 14.78 -7.01
N ARG A 46 -19.43 15.80 -6.86
CA ARG A 46 -19.10 17.04 -6.13
C ARG A 46 -18.81 16.77 -4.66
N TYR A 47 -19.63 15.97 -4.00
CA TYR A 47 -19.42 15.60 -2.59
C TYR A 47 -18.10 14.85 -2.38
N VAL A 48 -17.81 13.86 -3.22
CA VAL A 48 -16.55 13.12 -3.18
C VAL A 48 -15.36 14.06 -3.41
N ASN A 49 -15.43 14.94 -4.41
CA ASN A 49 -14.39 15.93 -4.67
C ASN A 49 -14.21 16.91 -3.50
N ASP A 50 -15.28 17.35 -2.87
CA ASP A 50 -15.24 18.26 -1.72
C ASP A 50 -14.64 17.56 -0.48
N VAL A 51 -14.98 16.29 -0.24
CA VAL A 51 -14.39 15.46 0.82
C VAL A 51 -12.90 15.22 0.56
N VAL A 52 -12.53 14.88 -0.68
CA VAL A 52 -11.13 14.68 -1.07
C VAL A 52 -10.31 15.97 -0.94
N GLN A 53 -10.91 17.13 -1.19
CA GLN A 53 -10.24 18.43 -0.99
C GLN A 53 -10.14 18.83 0.48
N ARG A 54 -11.15 18.53 1.29
CA ARG A 54 -11.13 18.83 2.75
C ARG A 54 -10.22 17.90 3.53
N PHE A 55 -10.09 16.67 3.07
CA PHE A 55 -9.18 15.67 3.63
C PHE A 55 -8.24 15.23 2.52
N PRO A 56 -7.20 16.03 2.22
CA PRO A 56 -6.22 15.62 1.22
C PRO A 56 -5.65 14.29 1.68
N LEU A 57 -6.11 13.22 1.02
CA LEU A 57 -5.56 11.89 1.22
C LEU A 57 -4.05 12.04 0.98
N ASP A 58 -3.28 11.80 2.02
CA ASP A 58 -1.83 11.88 1.98
C ASP A 58 -1.34 10.92 0.88
N ILE A 59 -1.01 11.51 -0.28
CA ILE A 59 -0.63 10.73 -1.47
C ILE A 59 0.61 9.88 -1.19
N GLY A 60 1.48 10.35 -0.31
CA GLY A 60 2.65 9.60 0.16
C GLY A 60 2.23 8.34 0.90
N LYS A 61 1.31 8.45 1.86
CA LYS A 61 0.79 7.29 2.61
C LYS A 61 0.05 6.29 1.73
N GLN A 62 -0.79 6.78 0.81
CA GLN A 62 -1.50 5.92 -0.14
C GLN A 62 -0.53 5.17 -1.04
N THR A 63 0.47 5.88 -1.59
CA THR A 63 1.52 5.29 -2.41
C THR A 63 2.29 4.25 -1.62
N SER A 64 2.72 4.56 -0.38
CA SER A 64 3.43 3.64 0.50
C SER A 64 2.63 2.37 0.79
N ALA A 65 1.33 2.49 1.09
CA ALA A 65 0.46 1.35 1.37
C ALA A 65 0.30 0.42 0.15
N LEU A 66 0.18 0.99 -1.06
CA LEU A 66 0.11 0.20 -2.29
C LEU A 66 1.45 -0.46 -2.62
N VAL A 67 2.56 0.27 -2.49
CA VAL A 67 3.91 -0.29 -2.67
C VAL A 67 4.14 -1.44 -1.71
N ASP A 68 3.83 -1.29 -0.42
CA ASP A 68 4.02 -2.34 0.59
C ASP A 68 3.22 -3.61 0.23
N ARG A 69 1.98 -3.47 -0.23
CA ARG A 69 1.14 -4.58 -0.70
C ARG A 69 1.75 -5.33 -1.89
N HIS A 70 2.40 -4.61 -2.81
CA HIS A 70 2.99 -5.19 -4.01
C HIS A 70 4.46 -5.59 -3.86
N LEU A 71 5.09 -5.24 -2.75
CA LEU A 71 6.52 -5.46 -2.56
C LEU A 71 6.92 -6.93 -2.73
N ALA A 72 6.13 -7.83 -2.15
CA ALA A 72 6.37 -9.27 -2.21
C ALA A 72 6.22 -9.87 -3.62
N THR A 73 5.47 -9.24 -4.51
CA THR A 73 5.32 -9.70 -5.90
C THR A 73 6.53 -9.32 -6.75
N GLY A 74 7.30 -8.32 -6.34
CA GLY A 74 8.45 -7.78 -7.06
C GLY A 74 8.13 -7.10 -8.40
N HIS A 75 6.86 -7.11 -8.80
CA HIS A 75 6.39 -6.62 -10.09
C HIS A 75 5.40 -5.47 -9.91
N PHE A 76 5.92 -4.28 -9.75
CA PHE A 76 5.13 -3.04 -9.78
C PHE A 76 6.00 -1.90 -10.30
N SER A 77 5.34 -0.95 -10.91
CA SER A 77 5.95 0.29 -11.40
C SER A 77 5.19 1.49 -10.87
N LEU A 78 5.79 2.68 -10.96
CA LEU A 78 5.09 3.93 -10.69
C LEU A 78 3.77 4.02 -11.47
N ARG A 79 3.76 3.55 -12.73
CA ARG A 79 2.57 3.50 -13.58
C ARG A 79 1.47 2.62 -13.02
N ASP A 80 1.82 1.45 -12.45
CA ASP A 80 0.85 0.51 -11.90
C ASP A 80 0.23 1.06 -10.62
N ILE A 81 1.03 1.68 -9.76
CA ILE A 81 0.57 2.36 -8.56
C ILE A 81 -0.31 3.57 -8.92
N ALA A 82 0.11 4.39 -9.87
CA ALA A 82 -0.69 5.52 -10.34
C ALA A 82 -2.08 5.07 -10.86
N ARG A 83 -2.11 3.98 -11.65
CA ARG A 83 -3.37 3.42 -12.15
C ARG A 83 -4.30 2.97 -11.03
N GLN A 84 -3.77 2.33 -9.98
CA GLN A 84 -4.57 1.92 -8.82
C GLN A 84 -5.11 3.11 -8.02
N LEU A 85 -4.40 4.24 -8.03
CA LEU A 85 -4.84 5.50 -7.44
C LEU A 85 -5.79 6.31 -8.36
N GLY A 86 -6.13 5.79 -9.53
CA GLY A 86 -6.95 6.51 -10.53
C GLY A 86 -6.23 7.73 -11.12
N LEU A 87 -4.89 7.72 -11.12
CA LEU A 87 -4.05 8.84 -11.56
C LEU A 87 -3.22 8.48 -12.79
N HIS A 88 -2.84 9.51 -13.57
CA HIS A 88 -1.74 9.40 -14.50
C HIS A 88 -0.40 9.41 -13.76
N GLU A 89 0.60 8.68 -14.27
CA GLU A 89 1.96 8.60 -13.73
C GLU A 89 2.56 9.99 -13.44
N ARG A 90 2.51 10.90 -14.41
CA ARG A 90 2.95 12.29 -14.26
C ARG A 90 2.22 13.04 -13.13
N THR A 91 0.93 12.76 -12.95
CA THR A 91 0.14 13.38 -11.88
C THR A 91 0.58 12.86 -10.51
N LEU A 92 0.83 11.55 -10.38
CA LEU A 92 1.35 10.96 -9.15
C LEU A 92 2.73 11.52 -8.81
N GLN A 93 3.65 11.55 -9.76
CA GLN A 93 4.98 12.15 -9.57
C GLN A 93 4.90 13.59 -9.08
N ARG A 94 4.10 14.43 -9.73
CA ARG A 94 3.92 15.83 -9.33
C ARG A 94 3.38 15.94 -7.90
N ARG A 95 2.34 15.17 -7.55
CA ARG A 95 1.74 15.21 -6.19
C ARG A 95 2.70 14.69 -5.12
N LEU A 96 3.54 13.71 -5.42
CA LEU A 96 4.59 13.28 -4.51
C LEU A 96 5.64 14.37 -4.33
N SER A 97 6.09 15.00 -5.42
CA SER A 97 7.05 16.12 -5.38
C SER A 97 6.51 17.33 -4.61
N GLU A 98 5.21 17.60 -4.65
CA GLU A 98 4.56 18.65 -3.84
C GLU A 98 4.64 18.37 -2.32
N GLN A 99 4.96 17.13 -1.93
CA GLN A 99 5.21 16.69 -0.55
C GLN A 99 6.69 16.37 -0.29
N ASP A 100 7.60 16.81 -1.16
CA ASP A 100 9.03 16.48 -1.11
C ASP A 100 9.32 14.97 -1.11
N LEU A 101 8.45 14.18 -1.74
CA LEU A 101 8.57 12.73 -1.84
C LEU A 101 8.96 12.31 -3.26
N VAL A 102 9.81 11.28 -3.33
CA VAL A 102 10.20 10.59 -4.55
C VAL A 102 9.74 9.14 -4.47
N PHE A 103 9.15 8.62 -5.52
CA PHE A 103 8.59 7.26 -5.54
C PHE A 103 9.66 6.19 -5.23
N GLU A 104 10.83 6.34 -5.81
CA GLU A 104 11.98 5.44 -5.61
C GLU A 104 12.43 5.42 -4.14
N ASP A 105 12.39 6.56 -3.47
CA ASP A 105 12.75 6.66 -2.05
C ASP A 105 11.70 5.99 -1.16
N ILE A 106 10.42 6.10 -1.49
CA ILE A 106 9.34 5.37 -0.80
C ILE A 106 9.57 3.87 -0.92
N VAL A 107 9.86 3.39 -2.13
CA VAL A 107 10.15 1.96 -2.38
C VAL A 107 11.39 1.51 -1.61
N ASP A 108 12.46 2.31 -1.64
CA ASP A 108 13.71 1.99 -0.97
C ASP A 108 13.55 1.94 0.55
N GLN A 109 12.82 2.88 1.12
CA GLN A 109 12.54 2.92 2.55
C GLN A 109 11.69 1.72 2.99
N LEU A 110 10.62 1.38 2.31
CA LEU A 110 9.80 0.21 2.61
C LEU A 110 10.61 -1.09 2.52
N ARG A 111 11.44 -1.22 1.50
CA ARG A 111 12.37 -2.35 1.38
C ARG A 111 13.33 -2.45 2.56
N ARG A 112 13.88 -1.33 3.00
CA ARG A 112 14.78 -1.24 4.16
C ARG A 112 14.08 -1.67 5.44
N GLU A 113 12.86 -1.18 5.69
CA GLU A 113 12.05 -1.53 6.85
C GLU A 113 11.75 -3.04 6.90
N ARG A 114 11.22 -3.58 5.80
CA ARG A 114 10.92 -5.01 5.67
C ARG A 114 12.19 -5.88 5.74
N ALA A 115 13.30 -5.42 5.17
CA ALA A 115 14.59 -6.12 5.31
C ALA A 115 15.00 -6.23 6.77
N SER A 116 14.86 -5.16 7.55
CA SER A 116 15.17 -5.17 9.00
C SER A 116 14.30 -6.19 9.74
N GLU A 117 13.01 -6.29 9.41
CA GLU A 117 12.08 -7.28 10.01
C GLU A 117 12.48 -8.71 9.65
N TYR A 118 12.70 -9.02 8.37
CA TYR A 118 13.09 -10.36 7.91
C TYR A 118 14.48 -10.79 8.40
N LEU A 119 15.40 -9.86 8.57
CA LEU A 119 16.72 -10.17 9.09
C LEU A 119 16.70 -10.50 10.59
N ARG A 120 15.70 -10.02 11.33
CA ARG A 120 15.47 -10.42 12.72
C ARG A 120 14.92 -11.83 12.86
N SER A 121 14.12 -12.28 11.90
CA SER A 121 13.61 -13.65 11.82
C SER A 121 14.68 -14.56 11.21
N SER A 122 15.49 -15.24 12.03
CA SER A 122 16.64 -16.03 11.61
C SER A 122 16.31 -17.21 10.70
N ALA A 123 15.05 -17.63 10.61
CA ALA A 123 14.62 -18.84 9.90
C ALA A 123 14.53 -18.70 8.37
N ILE A 124 14.38 -17.48 7.84
CA ILE A 124 14.13 -17.27 6.39
C ILE A 124 15.46 -17.23 5.63
N PRO A 125 15.70 -18.10 4.61
CA PRO A 125 16.88 -18.02 3.76
C PRO A 125 17.05 -16.66 3.09
N LEU A 126 18.28 -16.14 3.02
CA LEU A 126 18.54 -14.79 2.46
C LEU A 126 18.10 -14.62 1.00
N ILE A 127 18.11 -15.71 0.23
CA ILE A 127 17.61 -15.71 -1.14
C ILE A 127 16.08 -15.46 -1.19
N GLN A 128 15.35 -16.03 -0.22
CA GLN A 128 13.90 -15.82 -0.10
C GLN A 128 13.60 -14.40 0.38
N VAL A 129 14.38 -13.88 1.33
CA VAL A 129 14.28 -12.47 1.75
C VAL A 129 14.48 -11.52 0.56
N ALA A 130 15.50 -11.79 -0.27
CA ALA A 130 15.73 -11.03 -1.49
C ALA A 130 14.51 -11.06 -2.41
N ALA A 131 13.93 -12.23 -2.64
CA ALA A 131 12.72 -12.38 -3.46
C ALA A 131 11.51 -11.65 -2.88
N PHE A 132 11.24 -11.76 -1.57
CA PHE A 132 10.15 -11.05 -0.89
C PHE A 132 10.27 -9.52 -0.94
N LEU A 133 11.49 -9.01 -1.11
CA LEU A 133 11.76 -7.59 -1.28
C LEU A 133 11.80 -7.15 -2.75
N GLY A 134 11.47 -8.06 -3.68
CA GLY A 134 11.43 -7.77 -5.11
C GLY A 134 12.81 -7.60 -5.75
N TYR A 135 13.85 -8.23 -5.19
CA TYR A 135 15.16 -8.29 -5.83
C TYR A 135 15.29 -9.53 -6.71
N SER A 136 15.82 -9.35 -7.92
CA SER A 136 16.04 -10.43 -8.88
C SER A 136 17.06 -11.48 -8.41
N ASN A 137 17.95 -11.10 -7.46
CA ASN A 137 18.97 -12.00 -6.92
C ASN A 137 19.48 -11.50 -5.55
N GLN A 138 20.10 -12.41 -4.81
CA GLN A 138 20.67 -12.14 -3.48
C GLN A 138 21.82 -11.11 -3.51
N ALA A 139 22.57 -11.03 -4.61
CA ALA A 139 23.67 -10.07 -4.73
C ALA A 139 23.16 -8.62 -4.76
N ALA A 140 22.06 -8.36 -5.46
CA ALA A 140 21.39 -7.04 -5.47
C ALA A 140 20.90 -6.67 -4.07
N PHE A 141 20.25 -7.60 -3.36
CA PHE A 141 19.85 -7.40 -1.97
C PHE A 141 21.04 -7.14 -1.03
N THR A 142 22.15 -7.87 -1.21
CA THR A 142 23.36 -7.65 -0.41
C THR A 142 23.94 -6.24 -0.61
N ARG A 143 23.94 -5.72 -1.85
CA ARG A 143 24.34 -4.34 -2.13
C ARG A 143 23.43 -3.33 -1.43
N ALA A 144 22.11 -3.56 -1.48
CA ALA A 144 21.15 -2.72 -0.80
C ALA A 144 21.36 -2.72 0.73
N CYS A 145 21.55 -3.88 1.36
CA CYS A 145 21.86 -3.98 2.79
C CYS A 145 23.11 -3.20 3.18
N ARG A 146 24.17 -3.27 2.37
CA ARG A 146 25.40 -2.48 2.63
C ARG A 146 25.14 -0.99 2.57
N ARG A 147 24.32 -0.54 1.61
CA ARG A 147 23.92 0.86 1.48
C ARG A 147 23.05 1.32 2.67
N TRP A 148 22.10 0.52 3.12
CA TRP A 148 21.17 0.89 4.18
C TRP A 148 21.75 0.77 5.59
N PHE A 149 22.52 -0.28 5.83
CA PHE A 149 22.92 -0.70 7.18
C PHE A 149 24.46 -0.76 7.37
N GLY A 150 25.22 -0.49 6.33
CA GLY A 150 26.69 -0.54 6.38
C GLY A 150 27.30 -1.94 6.33
N ASP A 151 26.46 -3.01 6.35
CA ASP A 151 26.98 -4.39 6.41
C ASP A 151 26.18 -5.36 5.54
N SER A 152 26.71 -6.57 5.38
CA SER A 152 26.04 -7.64 4.63
C SER A 152 24.86 -8.22 5.43
N PRO A 153 23.80 -8.73 4.76
CA PRO A 153 22.64 -9.31 5.45
C PRO A 153 23.01 -10.47 6.36
N GLN A 154 24.04 -11.23 6.03
CA GLN A 154 24.53 -12.35 6.84
C GLN A 154 25.18 -11.89 8.16
N ARG A 155 25.93 -10.77 8.11
CA ARG A 155 26.53 -10.19 9.33
C ARG A 155 25.47 -9.51 10.20
N LEU A 156 24.55 -8.77 9.59
CA LEU A 156 23.43 -8.16 10.28
C LEU A 156 22.63 -9.20 11.08
N ARG A 157 22.31 -10.34 10.46
CA ARG A 157 21.62 -11.45 11.12
C ARG A 157 22.40 -12.02 12.31
N ARG A 158 23.71 -12.23 12.15
CA ARG A 158 24.57 -12.72 13.26
C ARG A 158 24.65 -11.76 14.44
N HIS A 159 24.69 -10.45 14.18
CA HIS A 159 24.70 -9.44 15.25
C HIS A 159 23.38 -9.40 16.04
N GLN A 160 22.27 -9.66 15.39
CA GLN A 160 20.95 -9.66 16.03
C GLN A 160 20.73 -10.94 16.87
N SER A 161 21.19 -12.10 16.41
CA SER A 161 21.14 -13.35 17.17
C SER A 161 21.98 -13.30 18.46
N ARG A 162 23.00 -12.45 18.53
CA ARG A 162 23.83 -12.25 19.74
C ARG A 162 23.23 -11.26 20.77
N LYS A 163 22.25 -10.47 20.39
CA LYS A 163 21.60 -9.50 21.29
C LYS A 163 20.31 -10.04 21.93
N GLY A 164 19.81 -11.18 21.47
CA GLY A 164 18.57 -11.80 21.93
C GLY A 164 18.78 -13.08 22.75
N GLY A 165 20.01 -13.44 23.08
CA GLY A 165 20.40 -14.49 24.01
C GLY A 165 21.11 -13.87 25.21
#